data_694e27f78a4bf42b50214c4274221cc6
#
_entry.id   694e27f78a4bf42b50214c4274221cc6
#
_cell.length_a   1.000
_cell.length_b   1.000
_cell.length_c   1.000
_cell.angle_alpha   90.00
_cell.angle_beta   90.00
_cell.angle_gamma   90.00
#
_symmetry.space_group_name_H-M   'P 1'
#
loop_
_entity.id
_entity.type
_entity.pdbx_description
1 polymer ?
#
loop_
_entity_poly.entity_id
_entity_poly.type
_entity_poly.pdbx_seq_one_letter_code
_entity_poly.pdbx_strand_id
1 'polypeptide(L)'
;DGRQVDLPDITASVVSDYMTTLYRYKRSTIHIISSVLRDFFRYLYMTGVLKDDLSGDVPRPKIYVEESFPETWTPEEIWQLLSAINRRTAVGKRDYAMILLAAVLGMRAGDICALKFREIDWHKKVITYTQQKSGKINALPLLSPIGDAIIDYLKNGRLDSDCDNVFIRHVHPYGPIASSSTLSENIKRYMRQAGMTIRKRKVAHSMRHTVASTLLKDGVPLMTISNILGHDTPKTTIAYTKVDIPALRRCALSYGERRICRDGGTIT
;
A
#
# COMPACT_ATOMS: atom_id res chain seq x y z
N ASP A 1 -28.84 -12.37 22.43
CA ASP A 1 -29.26 -13.75 22.69
C ASP A 1 -28.23 -14.68 22.07
N GLY A 2 -27.46 -15.40 22.91
CA GLY A 2 -26.45 -16.35 22.44
C GLY A 2 -27.07 -17.71 22.08
N ARG A 3 -28.06 -17.73 21.20
CA ARG A 3 -28.60 -19.00 20.69
C ARG A 3 -27.56 -19.62 19.76
N GLN A 4 -27.11 -20.81 20.08
CA GLN A 4 -26.30 -21.64 19.18
C GLN A 4 -27.27 -22.23 18.14
N VAL A 5 -27.00 -21.98 16.85
CA VAL A 5 -27.76 -22.51 15.72
C VAL A 5 -26.80 -23.42 14.95
N ASP A 6 -27.19 -24.66 14.72
CA ASP A 6 -26.39 -25.56 13.88
C ASP A 6 -26.50 -25.17 12.42
N LEU A 7 -25.43 -25.43 11.64
CA LEU A 7 -25.37 -24.99 10.23
C LEU A 7 -26.56 -25.44 9.38
N PRO A 8 -27.06 -26.70 9.50
CA PRO A 8 -28.21 -27.14 8.73
C PRO A 8 -29.54 -26.41 9.05
N ASP A 9 -29.64 -25.79 10.23
CA ASP A 9 -30.86 -25.16 10.74
C ASP A 9 -30.89 -23.64 10.47
N ILE A 10 -29.88 -23.11 9.75
CA ILE A 10 -29.87 -21.71 9.35
C ILE A 10 -30.99 -21.46 8.33
N THR A 11 -31.86 -20.51 8.64
CA THR A 11 -32.95 -20.06 7.78
C THR A 11 -32.76 -18.61 7.32
N ALA A 12 -33.51 -18.17 6.32
CA ALA A 12 -33.53 -16.77 5.87
C ALA A 12 -33.84 -15.79 7.01
N SER A 13 -34.70 -16.20 7.97
CA SER A 13 -35.00 -15.39 9.17
C SER A 13 -33.76 -15.16 10.02
N VAL A 14 -32.98 -16.22 10.29
CA VAL A 14 -31.72 -16.14 11.07
C VAL A 14 -30.72 -15.22 10.38
N VAL A 15 -30.63 -15.30 9.03
CA VAL A 15 -29.78 -14.40 8.23
C VAL A 15 -30.23 -12.96 8.38
N SER A 16 -31.54 -12.71 8.26
CA SER A 16 -32.13 -11.36 8.42
C SER A 16 -31.87 -10.77 9.80
N ASP A 17 -32.09 -11.56 10.85
CA ASP A 17 -31.84 -11.14 12.24
C ASP A 17 -30.39 -10.80 12.48
N TYR A 18 -29.47 -11.62 11.96
CA TYR A 18 -28.04 -11.32 12.03
C TYR A 18 -27.71 -10.01 11.30
N MET A 19 -28.20 -9.81 10.09
CA MET A 19 -27.95 -8.60 9.31
C MET A 19 -28.46 -7.34 10.01
N THR A 20 -29.55 -7.40 10.75
CA THR A 20 -30.04 -6.26 11.55
C THR A 20 -29.09 -5.88 12.68
N THR A 21 -28.31 -6.83 13.23
CA THR A 21 -27.31 -6.51 14.27
C THR A 21 -26.13 -5.70 13.75
N LEU A 22 -25.95 -5.67 12.42
CA LEU A 22 -24.81 -4.98 11.78
C LEU A 22 -25.01 -3.47 11.61
N TYR A 23 -26.16 -2.89 12.00
CA TYR A 23 -26.47 -1.45 11.82
C TYR A 23 -25.41 -0.50 12.39
N ARG A 24 -24.66 -0.93 13.43
CA ARG A 24 -23.58 -0.19 14.08
C ARG A 24 -22.30 -0.08 13.27
N TYR A 25 -22.16 -0.90 12.22
CA TYR A 25 -20.97 -0.89 11.37
C TYR A 25 -21.16 0.09 10.20
N LYS A 26 -20.02 0.54 9.63
CA LYS A 26 -20.05 1.36 8.41
C LYS A 26 -20.60 0.55 7.24
N ARG A 27 -21.30 1.21 6.31
CA ARG A 27 -21.87 0.57 5.10
C ARG A 27 -20.84 -0.24 4.31
N SER A 28 -19.59 0.26 4.20
CA SER A 28 -18.49 -0.48 3.54
C SER A 28 -18.15 -1.78 4.26
N THR A 29 -18.19 -1.80 5.59
CA THR A 29 -17.98 -3.01 6.40
C THR A 29 -19.13 -3.98 6.22
N ILE A 30 -20.38 -3.50 6.27
CA ILE A 30 -21.57 -4.33 6.04
C ILE A 30 -21.51 -4.95 4.63
N HIS A 31 -21.09 -4.18 3.61
CA HIS A 31 -20.94 -4.71 2.24
C HIS A 31 -19.94 -5.86 2.15
N ILE A 32 -18.80 -5.74 2.84
CA ILE A 32 -17.78 -6.81 2.89
C ILE A 32 -18.37 -8.04 3.59
N ILE A 33 -19.01 -7.86 4.76
CA ILE A 33 -19.65 -8.95 5.49
C ILE A 33 -20.73 -9.62 4.61
N SER A 34 -21.57 -8.84 3.96
CA SER A 34 -22.60 -9.36 3.03
C SER A 34 -21.99 -10.18 1.90
N SER A 35 -20.89 -9.72 1.30
CA SER A 35 -20.20 -10.46 0.24
C SER A 35 -19.69 -11.82 0.73
N VAL A 36 -18.99 -11.82 1.86
CA VAL A 36 -18.44 -13.05 2.46
C VAL A 36 -19.56 -14.03 2.84
N LEU A 37 -20.66 -13.54 3.44
CA LEU A 37 -21.79 -14.39 3.80
C LEU A 37 -22.47 -15.01 2.57
N ARG A 38 -22.61 -14.25 1.49
CA ARG A 38 -23.20 -14.77 0.24
C ARG A 38 -22.35 -15.88 -0.35
N ASP A 39 -21.04 -15.69 -0.39
CA ASP A 39 -20.12 -16.72 -0.89
C ASP A 39 -20.12 -17.96 0.02
N PHE A 40 -20.20 -17.76 1.34
CA PHE A 40 -20.28 -18.83 2.32
C PHE A 40 -21.59 -19.62 2.20
N PHE A 41 -22.75 -19.00 2.13
CA PHE A 41 -24.04 -19.71 1.97
C PHE A 41 -24.12 -20.44 0.64
N ARG A 42 -23.59 -19.85 -0.44
CA ARG A 42 -23.50 -20.54 -1.71
C ARG A 42 -22.63 -21.79 -1.62
N TYR A 43 -21.50 -21.70 -0.94
CA TYR A 43 -20.63 -22.85 -0.69
C TYR A 43 -21.35 -23.95 0.11
N LEU A 44 -22.04 -23.60 1.19
CA LEU A 44 -22.79 -24.56 2.00
C LEU A 44 -23.91 -25.26 1.20
N TYR A 45 -24.60 -24.51 0.36
CA TYR A 45 -25.61 -25.08 -0.55
C TYR A 45 -24.97 -26.04 -1.57
N MET A 46 -23.88 -25.63 -2.21
CA MET A 46 -23.18 -26.48 -3.20
C MET A 46 -22.58 -27.74 -2.59
N THR A 47 -22.21 -27.72 -1.32
CA THR A 47 -21.69 -28.89 -0.60
C THR A 47 -22.78 -29.75 0.05
N GLY A 48 -24.06 -29.41 -0.11
CA GLY A 48 -25.19 -30.15 0.44
C GLY A 48 -25.39 -30.02 1.96
N VAL A 49 -24.70 -29.06 2.61
CA VAL A 49 -24.88 -28.79 4.04
C VAL A 49 -26.20 -28.05 4.27
N LEU A 50 -26.55 -27.10 3.38
CA LEU A 50 -27.85 -26.44 3.37
C LEU A 50 -28.72 -26.99 2.25
N LYS A 51 -30.02 -27.10 2.51
CA LYS A 51 -31.02 -27.54 1.53
C LYS A 51 -31.35 -26.44 0.51
N ASP A 52 -31.27 -25.18 0.93
CA ASP A 52 -31.62 -24.01 0.13
C ASP A 52 -30.46 -23.02 0.01
N ASP A 53 -30.36 -22.32 -1.14
CA ASP A 53 -29.34 -21.28 -1.34
C ASP A 53 -29.78 -19.97 -0.68
N LEU A 54 -29.32 -19.75 0.55
CA LEU A 54 -29.55 -18.52 1.32
C LEU A 54 -28.72 -17.32 0.84
N SER A 55 -27.85 -17.48 -0.17
CA SER A 55 -27.02 -16.39 -0.66
C SER A 55 -27.86 -15.21 -1.19
N GLY A 56 -29.06 -15.49 -1.69
CA GLY A 56 -30.02 -14.50 -2.15
C GLY A 56 -30.60 -13.62 -1.04
N ASP A 57 -30.77 -14.18 0.15
CA ASP A 57 -31.41 -13.52 1.30
C ASP A 57 -30.46 -12.54 2.03
N VAL A 58 -29.14 -12.59 1.75
CA VAL A 58 -28.19 -11.62 2.29
C VAL A 58 -28.25 -10.32 1.49
N PRO A 59 -28.70 -9.20 2.09
CA PRO A 59 -28.84 -7.92 1.40
C PRO A 59 -27.49 -7.37 0.93
N ARG A 60 -27.48 -6.69 -0.22
CA ARG A 60 -26.33 -5.95 -0.74
C ARG A 60 -26.52 -4.45 -0.52
N PRO A 61 -25.96 -3.86 0.55
CA PRO A 61 -26.03 -2.42 0.71
C PRO A 61 -25.32 -1.72 -0.44
N LYS A 62 -26.00 -0.76 -1.07
CA LYS A 62 -25.36 0.10 -2.08
C LYS A 62 -24.27 0.93 -1.40
N ILE A 63 -23.05 0.87 -1.92
CA ILE A 63 -21.97 1.76 -1.54
C ILE A 63 -22.00 2.93 -2.50
N TYR A 64 -22.23 4.12 -1.99
CA TYR A 64 -22.06 5.35 -2.76
C TYR A 64 -20.57 5.72 -2.71
N VAL A 65 -19.92 5.76 -3.89
CA VAL A 65 -18.49 6.03 -4.05
C VAL A 65 -18.11 7.44 -3.59
N GLU A 66 -19.09 8.33 -3.44
CA GLU A 66 -18.92 9.76 -3.16
C GLU A 66 -18.48 10.11 -1.72
N GLU A 67 -18.43 9.16 -0.80
CA GLU A 67 -18.28 9.51 0.62
C GLU A 67 -16.84 9.74 1.11
N SER A 68 -15.80 9.58 0.30
CA SER A 68 -14.47 9.97 0.74
C SER A 68 -13.47 10.11 -0.40
N PHE A 69 -13.17 11.34 -0.78
CA PHE A 69 -11.93 11.59 -1.49
C PHE A 69 -10.74 11.06 -0.67
N PRO A 70 -9.84 10.29 -1.28
CA PRO A 70 -8.66 9.82 -0.57
C PRO A 70 -7.86 11.05 -0.09
N GLU A 71 -7.56 11.09 1.20
CA GLU A 71 -6.67 12.11 1.74
C GLU A 71 -5.30 11.99 1.09
N THR A 72 -4.83 13.06 0.50
CA THR A 72 -3.51 13.15 -0.12
C THR A 72 -2.52 13.81 0.84
N TRP A 73 -1.25 13.50 0.66
CA TRP A 73 -0.14 14.12 1.38
C TRP A 73 0.32 15.37 0.62
N THR A 74 0.61 16.46 1.34
CA THR A 74 1.31 17.57 0.74
C THR A 74 2.82 17.31 0.73
N PRO A 75 3.59 17.98 -0.13
CA PRO A 75 5.06 17.89 -0.12
C PRO A 75 5.65 18.24 1.26
N GLU A 76 5.10 19.25 1.94
CA GLU A 76 5.51 19.70 3.26
C GLU A 76 5.28 18.63 4.32
N GLU A 77 4.13 17.96 4.28
CA GLU A 77 3.81 16.85 5.18
C GLU A 77 4.77 15.67 4.98
N ILE A 78 5.09 15.31 3.73
CA ILE A 78 6.05 14.25 3.44
C ILE A 78 7.43 14.63 3.95
N TRP A 79 7.86 15.89 3.72
CA TRP A 79 9.14 16.36 4.22
C TRP A 79 9.21 16.37 5.74
N GLN A 80 8.16 16.85 6.42
CA GLN A 80 8.06 16.86 7.88
C GLN A 80 8.16 15.43 8.44
N LEU A 81 7.46 14.47 7.81
CA LEU A 81 7.53 13.06 8.16
C LEU A 81 8.95 12.50 8.01
N LEU A 82 9.59 12.72 6.86
CA LEU A 82 10.93 12.21 6.57
C LEU A 82 11.99 12.84 7.49
N SER A 83 11.84 14.11 7.84
CA SER A 83 12.75 14.84 8.74
C SER A 83 12.68 14.35 10.18
N ALA A 84 11.57 13.74 10.60
CA ALA A 84 11.42 13.16 11.93
C ALA A 84 12.14 11.79 12.08
N ILE A 85 12.62 11.22 10.98
CA ILE A 85 13.28 9.91 11.00
C ILE A 85 14.74 10.06 11.39
N ASN A 86 15.14 9.46 12.52
CA ASN A 86 16.53 9.45 12.93
C ASN A 86 17.35 8.46 12.08
N ARG A 87 17.97 8.96 11.01
CA ARG A 87 18.81 8.18 10.10
C ARG A 87 20.17 7.76 10.67
N ARG A 88 20.48 8.09 11.92
CA ARG A 88 21.68 7.58 12.60
C ARG A 88 21.46 6.13 13.09
N THR A 89 20.24 5.69 13.20
CA THR A 89 19.89 4.33 13.63
C THR A 89 19.65 3.41 12.44
N ALA A 90 19.96 2.13 12.59
CA ALA A 90 19.75 1.09 11.59
C ALA A 90 18.25 1.01 11.16
N VAL A 91 17.34 1.04 12.15
CA VAL A 91 15.89 1.05 11.90
C VAL A 91 15.46 2.32 11.17
N GLY A 92 16.02 3.47 11.55
CA GLY A 92 15.68 4.73 10.89
C GLY A 92 16.12 4.78 9.43
N LYS A 93 17.32 4.25 9.10
CA LYS A 93 17.80 4.12 7.71
C LYS A 93 16.85 3.23 6.89
N ARG A 94 16.46 2.07 7.43
CA ARG A 94 15.49 1.17 6.81
C ARG A 94 14.17 1.86 6.53
N ASP A 95 13.59 2.45 7.57
CA ASP A 95 12.25 3.04 7.50
C ASP A 95 12.24 4.25 6.56
N TYR A 96 13.30 5.04 6.54
CA TYR A 96 13.48 6.16 5.62
C TYR A 96 13.43 5.70 4.15
N ALA A 97 14.20 4.65 3.80
CA ALA A 97 14.21 4.09 2.44
C ALA A 97 12.85 3.51 2.06
N MET A 98 12.19 2.78 2.97
CA MET A 98 10.85 2.22 2.75
C MET A 98 9.79 3.31 2.52
N ILE A 99 9.84 4.40 3.31
CA ILE A 99 8.88 5.50 3.18
C ILE A 99 9.13 6.29 1.89
N LEU A 100 10.39 6.47 1.46
CA LEU A 100 10.69 7.07 0.17
C LEU A 100 10.10 6.28 -1.01
N LEU A 101 10.22 4.94 -1.00
CA LEU A 101 9.61 4.08 -2.02
C LEU A 101 8.08 4.27 -2.08
N ALA A 102 7.43 4.39 -0.92
CA ALA A 102 5.99 4.62 -0.85
C ALA A 102 5.60 6.03 -1.31
N ALA A 103 6.32 7.06 -0.86
CA ALA A 103 5.97 8.46 -1.09
C ALA A 103 6.29 8.94 -2.50
N VAL A 104 7.37 8.45 -3.09
CA VAL A 104 7.87 8.92 -4.40
C VAL A 104 7.40 8.01 -5.54
N LEU A 105 7.46 6.71 -5.37
CA LEU A 105 7.09 5.75 -6.42
C LEU A 105 5.68 5.19 -6.26
N GLY A 106 5.02 5.45 -5.14
CA GLY A 106 3.69 4.90 -4.87
C GLY A 106 3.67 3.37 -4.75
N MET A 107 4.78 2.72 -4.42
CA MET A 107 4.83 1.27 -4.22
C MET A 107 3.89 0.83 -3.10
N ARG A 108 3.26 -0.32 -3.25
CA ARG A 108 2.42 -0.89 -2.16
C ARG A 108 3.29 -1.33 -0.99
N ALA A 109 2.80 -1.16 0.22
CA ALA A 109 3.52 -1.54 1.44
C ALA A 109 3.97 -3.01 1.43
N GLY A 110 3.13 -3.92 0.93
CA GLY A 110 3.48 -5.33 0.78
C GLY A 110 4.64 -5.55 -0.18
N ASP A 111 4.63 -4.88 -1.34
CA ASP A 111 5.68 -5.01 -2.34
C ASP A 111 7.01 -4.43 -1.83
N ILE A 112 6.96 -3.31 -1.06
CA ILE A 112 8.14 -2.73 -0.40
C ILE A 112 8.73 -3.70 0.63
N CYS A 113 7.89 -4.28 1.50
CA CYS A 113 8.35 -5.23 2.52
C CYS A 113 8.95 -6.51 1.92
N ALA A 114 8.45 -6.92 0.75
CA ALA A 114 8.89 -8.13 0.06
C ALA A 114 10.02 -7.91 -0.94
N LEU A 115 10.43 -6.67 -1.20
CA LEU A 115 11.44 -6.32 -2.20
C LEU A 115 12.74 -7.11 -1.98
N LYS A 116 13.24 -7.74 -3.05
CA LYS A 116 14.45 -8.58 -3.05
C LYS A 116 15.62 -7.92 -3.74
N PHE A 117 16.84 -8.32 -3.38
CA PHE A 117 18.05 -7.79 -4.02
C PHE A 117 18.05 -7.95 -5.54
N ARG A 118 17.64 -9.11 -6.04
CA ARG A 118 17.58 -9.43 -7.47
C ARG A 118 16.58 -8.58 -8.27
N GLU A 119 15.70 -7.87 -7.58
CA GLU A 119 14.68 -7.02 -8.18
C GLU A 119 15.18 -5.59 -8.42
N ILE A 120 16.39 -5.25 -7.94
CA ILE A 120 17.02 -3.94 -8.14
C ILE A 120 18.16 -4.07 -9.14
N ASP A 121 17.98 -3.53 -10.33
CA ASP A 121 19.05 -3.38 -11.32
C ASP A 121 19.70 -1.99 -11.13
N TRP A 122 20.86 -2.00 -10.47
CA TRP A 122 21.63 -0.80 -10.16
C TRP A 122 22.23 -0.13 -11.40
N HIS A 123 22.59 -0.92 -12.41
CA HIS A 123 23.18 -0.40 -13.66
C HIS A 123 22.13 0.29 -14.53
N LYS A 124 20.98 -0.37 -14.72
CA LYS A 124 19.86 0.19 -15.47
C LYS A 124 19.05 1.21 -14.69
N LYS A 125 19.29 1.29 -13.37
CA LYS A 125 18.52 2.14 -12.42
C LYS A 125 17.02 1.85 -12.48
N VAL A 126 16.65 0.58 -12.34
CA VAL A 126 15.27 0.09 -12.40
C VAL A 126 15.02 -0.90 -11.27
N ILE A 127 13.84 -0.81 -10.68
CA ILE A 127 13.29 -1.81 -9.75
C ILE A 127 12.23 -2.60 -10.51
N THR A 128 12.45 -3.90 -10.72
CA THR A 128 11.49 -4.80 -11.40
C THR A 128 11.03 -5.86 -10.42
N TYR A 129 9.77 -5.85 -10.07
CA TYR A 129 9.23 -6.73 -9.04
C TYR A 129 7.85 -7.28 -9.42
N THR A 130 7.49 -8.43 -8.85
CA THR A 130 6.17 -9.03 -8.99
C THR A 130 5.28 -8.55 -7.86
N GLN A 131 4.18 -7.88 -8.20
CA GLN A 131 3.22 -7.36 -7.22
C GLN A 131 2.54 -8.52 -6.47
N GLN A 132 2.59 -8.50 -5.14
CA GLN A 132 2.02 -9.57 -4.30
C GLN A 132 0.50 -9.72 -4.48
N LYS A 133 -0.22 -8.63 -4.68
CA LYS A 133 -1.69 -8.65 -4.77
C LYS A 133 -2.20 -9.14 -6.13
N SER A 134 -1.51 -8.79 -7.22
CA SER A 134 -2.01 -9.03 -8.59
C SER A 134 -1.20 -10.06 -9.37
N GLY A 135 -0.01 -10.44 -8.87
CA GLY A 135 0.91 -11.31 -9.59
C GLY A 135 1.54 -10.68 -10.83
N LYS A 136 1.29 -9.39 -11.10
CA LYS A 136 1.82 -8.69 -12.27
C LYS A 136 3.23 -8.21 -12.03
N ILE A 137 4.06 -8.29 -13.07
CA ILE A 137 5.39 -7.66 -13.08
C ILE A 137 5.22 -6.15 -13.25
N ASN A 138 5.89 -5.39 -12.41
CA ASN A 138 5.96 -3.94 -12.49
C ASN A 138 7.42 -3.48 -12.51
N ALA A 139 7.71 -2.42 -13.26
CA ALA A 139 9.03 -1.82 -13.36
C ALA A 139 8.93 -0.33 -13.04
N LEU A 140 9.75 0.13 -12.09
CA LEU A 140 9.81 1.51 -11.64
C LEU A 140 11.25 2.02 -11.71
N PRO A 141 11.48 3.33 -11.97
CA PRO A 141 12.82 3.88 -11.97
C PRO A 141 13.40 3.90 -10.56
N LEU A 142 14.65 3.46 -10.42
CA LEU A 142 15.44 3.66 -9.22
C LEU A 142 16.04 5.07 -9.25
N LEU A 143 15.38 6.01 -8.60
CA LEU A 143 15.83 7.40 -8.51
C LEU A 143 16.99 7.52 -7.53
N SER A 144 17.93 8.44 -7.79
CA SER A 144 19.12 8.62 -6.94
C SER A 144 18.80 8.76 -5.45
N PRO A 145 17.85 9.60 -5.00
CA PRO A 145 17.54 9.70 -3.56
C PRO A 145 17.07 8.39 -2.94
N ILE A 146 16.36 7.56 -3.69
CA ILE A 146 15.89 6.24 -3.24
C ILE A 146 17.06 5.26 -3.22
N GLY A 147 17.85 5.22 -4.30
CA GLY A 147 19.04 4.38 -4.40
C GLY A 147 20.03 4.65 -3.26
N ASP A 148 20.32 5.93 -3.02
CA ASP A 148 21.23 6.35 -1.95
C ASP A 148 20.71 5.95 -0.56
N ALA A 149 19.40 6.09 -0.32
CA ALA A 149 18.80 5.67 0.94
C ALA A 149 18.84 4.15 1.14
N ILE A 150 18.61 3.37 0.07
CA ILE A 150 18.75 1.91 0.12
C ILE A 150 20.19 1.52 0.38
N ILE A 151 21.15 2.12 -0.32
CA ILE A 151 22.59 1.84 -0.14
C ILE A 151 23.03 2.20 1.28
N ASP A 152 22.60 3.35 1.82
CA ASP A 152 22.93 3.74 3.20
C ASP A 152 22.39 2.71 4.20
N TYR A 153 21.17 2.23 4.00
CA TYR A 153 20.62 1.17 4.83
C TYR A 153 21.41 -0.14 4.71
N LEU A 154 21.72 -0.56 3.48
CA LEU A 154 22.43 -1.82 3.23
C LEU A 154 23.84 -1.82 3.83
N LYS A 155 24.58 -0.72 3.68
CA LYS A 155 25.95 -0.60 4.16
C LYS A 155 26.07 -0.33 5.67
N ASN A 156 25.14 0.47 6.20
CA ASN A 156 25.30 1.07 7.51
C ASN A 156 24.13 0.76 8.48
N GLY A 157 23.20 -0.11 8.11
CA GLY A 157 22.03 -0.37 8.92
C GLY A 157 21.47 -1.79 8.86
N ARG A 158 21.60 -2.48 7.71
CA ARG A 158 21.07 -3.82 7.57
C ARG A 158 21.90 -4.81 8.38
N LEU A 159 21.22 -5.56 9.24
CA LEU A 159 21.83 -6.63 10.01
C LEU A 159 22.15 -7.82 9.09
N ASP A 160 23.16 -8.61 9.49
CA ASP A 160 23.51 -9.83 8.77
C ASP A 160 22.35 -10.84 8.84
N SER A 161 21.99 -11.38 7.67
CA SER A 161 20.87 -12.29 7.52
C SER A 161 20.93 -12.98 6.15
N ASP A 162 20.65 -14.27 6.12
CA ASP A 162 20.55 -15.08 4.88
C ASP A 162 19.32 -14.74 4.03
N CYS A 163 18.53 -13.76 4.47
CA CYS A 163 17.29 -13.37 3.82
C CYS A 163 17.55 -12.55 2.56
N ASP A 164 16.97 -12.93 1.42
CA ASP A 164 17.05 -12.23 0.13
C ASP A 164 16.36 -10.86 0.10
N ASN A 165 15.57 -10.55 1.14
CA ASN A 165 14.84 -9.28 1.18
C ASN A 165 15.79 -8.12 1.45
N VAL A 166 15.58 -7.02 0.73
CA VAL A 166 16.29 -5.75 0.95
C VAL A 166 16.02 -5.25 2.37
N PHE A 167 14.76 -5.22 2.76
CA PHE A 167 14.32 -4.76 4.08
C PHE A 167 13.98 -5.93 4.99
N ILE A 168 14.61 -5.95 6.16
CA ILE A 168 14.40 -7.00 7.16
C ILE A 168 13.91 -6.41 8.49
N ARG A 169 13.30 -7.26 9.31
CA ARG A 169 12.98 -6.89 10.69
C ARG A 169 14.26 -6.79 11.53
N HIS A 170 14.28 -5.84 12.46
CA HIS A 170 15.40 -5.61 13.39
C HIS A 170 15.11 -6.21 14.78
N VAL A 171 14.34 -7.29 14.82
CA VAL A 171 14.04 -8.10 16.01
C VAL A 171 14.32 -9.54 15.64
N HIS A 172 15.00 -10.25 16.53
CA HIS A 172 15.37 -11.66 16.32
C HIS A 172 14.09 -12.55 16.23
N PRO A 173 14.10 -13.57 15.36
CA PRO A 173 15.08 -13.88 14.32
C PRO A 173 15.00 -12.86 13.18
N TYR A 174 16.19 -12.38 12.72
CA TYR A 174 16.29 -11.42 11.63
C TYR A 174 15.82 -12.07 10.31
N GLY A 175 14.87 -11.44 9.63
CA GLY A 175 14.27 -12.03 8.45
C GLY A 175 13.26 -11.10 7.80
N PRO A 176 12.44 -11.61 6.88
CA PRO A 176 11.46 -10.82 6.15
C PRO A 176 10.51 -10.08 7.08
N ILE A 177 10.06 -8.90 6.64
CA ILE A 177 8.96 -8.19 7.31
C ILE A 177 7.66 -8.91 6.96
N ALA A 178 7.07 -9.61 7.93
CA ALA A 178 5.94 -10.50 7.72
C ALA A 178 4.63 -9.78 7.33
N SER A 179 4.46 -8.52 7.76
CA SER A 179 3.21 -7.79 7.54
C SER A 179 3.45 -6.44 6.88
N SER A 180 2.66 -6.16 5.86
CA SER A 180 2.61 -4.84 5.22
C SER A 180 2.10 -3.72 6.14
N SER A 181 1.41 -4.07 7.23
CA SER A 181 0.98 -3.11 8.26
C SER A 181 2.16 -2.45 8.97
N THR A 182 3.33 -3.12 9.02
CA THR A 182 4.55 -2.60 9.64
C THR A 182 4.93 -1.22 9.07
N LEU A 183 4.88 -1.04 7.75
CA LEU A 183 5.17 0.25 7.14
C LEU A 183 4.16 1.32 7.57
N SER A 184 2.88 0.97 7.63
CA SER A 184 1.83 1.90 8.07
C SER A 184 1.99 2.31 9.54
N GLU A 185 2.36 1.37 10.41
CA GLU A 185 2.62 1.66 11.82
C GLU A 185 3.90 2.51 12.01
N ASN A 186 4.94 2.25 11.22
CA ASN A 186 6.14 3.08 11.21
C ASN A 186 5.82 4.52 10.78
N ILE A 187 5.04 4.71 9.73
CA ILE A 187 4.58 6.04 9.29
C ILE A 187 3.83 6.74 10.42
N LYS A 188 2.88 6.08 11.07
CA LYS A 188 2.14 6.65 12.20
C LYS A 188 3.05 7.03 13.37
N ARG A 189 4.05 6.21 13.67
CA ARG A 189 5.05 6.50 14.70
C ARG A 189 5.81 7.78 14.37
N TYR A 190 6.31 7.93 13.14
CA TYR A 190 7.05 9.13 12.73
C TYR A 190 6.14 10.36 12.63
N MET A 191 4.86 10.22 12.25
CA MET A 191 3.89 11.31 12.34
C MET A 191 3.77 11.84 13.78
N ARG A 192 3.67 10.94 14.78
CA ARG A 192 3.64 11.37 16.20
C ARG A 192 4.91 12.10 16.60
N GLN A 193 6.08 11.58 16.20
CA GLN A 193 7.38 12.21 16.48
C GLN A 193 7.51 13.58 15.81
N ALA A 194 6.91 13.77 14.64
CA ALA A 194 6.86 15.03 13.93
C ALA A 194 5.81 16.04 14.46
N GLY A 195 5.04 15.67 15.49
CA GLY A 195 3.93 16.49 15.98
C GLY A 195 2.76 16.61 14.98
N MET A 196 2.66 15.70 14.01
CA MET A 196 1.61 15.74 13.00
C MET A 196 0.31 15.15 13.53
N THR A 197 -0.84 15.73 13.15
CA THR A 197 -2.15 15.14 13.45
C THR A 197 -2.31 13.80 12.71
N ILE A 198 -2.55 12.73 13.48
CA ILE A 198 -2.77 11.41 12.89
C ILE A 198 -4.19 11.34 12.36
N ARG A 199 -4.34 11.45 11.05
CA ARG A 199 -5.58 11.12 10.35
C ARG A 199 -5.60 9.63 10.05
N LYS A 200 -6.72 8.94 10.32
CA LYS A 200 -6.84 7.48 10.18
C LYS A 200 -6.47 6.95 8.78
N ARG A 201 -6.56 7.79 7.75
CA ARG A 201 -6.32 7.45 6.35
C ARG A 201 -4.92 7.81 5.83
N LYS A 202 -4.13 8.60 6.55
CA LYS A 202 -2.75 8.94 6.16
C LYS A 202 -1.79 7.84 6.55
N VAL A 203 -1.69 6.85 5.71
CA VAL A 203 -0.77 5.70 5.81
C VAL A 203 -0.16 5.42 4.44
N ALA A 204 0.66 4.39 4.30
CA ALA A 204 1.35 4.05 3.05
C ALA A 204 0.42 4.02 1.81
N HIS A 205 -0.83 3.59 1.95
CA HIS A 205 -1.78 3.56 0.83
C HIS A 205 -2.18 4.96 0.35
N SER A 206 -2.32 5.94 1.25
CA SER A 206 -2.62 7.32 0.85
C SER A 206 -1.43 8.02 0.18
N MET A 207 -0.18 7.61 0.45
CA MET A 207 0.98 8.07 -0.32
C MET A 207 0.87 7.68 -1.78
N ARG A 208 0.45 6.44 -2.05
CA ARG A 208 0.19 5.96 -3.40
C ARG A 208 -0.94 6.75 -4.09
N HIS A 209 -2.01 7.10 -3.37
CA HIS A 209 -3.06 7.99 -3.90
C HIS A 209 -2.51 9.39 -4.20
N THR A 210 -1.59 9.89 -3.38
CA THR A 210 -0.91 11.17 -3.64
C THR A 210 -0.13 11.11 -4.95
N VAL A 211 0.68 10.07 -5.16
CA VAL A 211 1.42 9.89 -6.42
C VAL A 211 0.46 9.84 -7.61
N ALA A 212 -0.62 9.05 -7.52
CA ALA A 212 -1.64 8.99 -8.58
C ALA A 212 -2.26 10.35 -8.88
N SER A 213 -2.62 11.11 -7.84
CA SER A 213 -3.25 12.43 -7.97
C SER A 213 -2.27 13.48 -8.52
N THR A 214 -0.99 13.39 -8.18
CA THR A 214 0.05 14.27 -8.70
C THR A 214 0.26 14.01 -10.20
N LEU A 215 0.41 12.73 -10.59
CA LEU A 215 0.55 12.35 -11.99
C LEU A 215 -0.65 12.81 -12.84
N LEU A 216 -1.87 12.70 -12.28
CA LEU A 216 -3.08 13.15 -12.96
C LEU A 216 -3.10 14.68 -13.12
N LYS A 217 -2.69 15.44 -12.11
CA LYS A 217 -2.55 16.92 -12.17
C LYS A 217 -1.51 17.36 -13.19
N ASP A 218 -0.45 16.56 -13.38
CA ASP A 218 0.59 16.80 -14.37
C ASP A 218 0.18 16.34 -15.78
N GLY A 219 -1.08 15.96 -15.97
CA GLY A 219 -1.65 15.62 -17.28
C GLY A 219 -1.30 14.20 -17.78
N VAL A 220 -0.77 13.33 -16.91
CA VAL A 220 -0.48 11.94 -17.29
C VAL A 220 -1.79 11.17 -17.49
N PRO A 221 -1.98 10.47 -18.64
CA PRO A 221 -3.20 9.73 -18.92
C PRO A 221 -3.50 8.67 -17.85
N LEU A 222 -4.78 8.51 -17.48
CA LEU A 222 -5.22 7.55 -16.45
C LEU A 222 -4.74 6.12 -16.70
N MET A 223 -4.68 5.69 -17.97
CA MET A 223 -4.18 4.36 -18.34
C MET A 223 -2.70 4.21 -18.00
N THR A 224 -1.91 5.25 -18.25
CA THR A 224 -0.48 5.27 -17.90
C THR A 224 -0.29 5.24 -16.39
N ILE A 225 -1.07 6.02 -15.63
CA ILE A 225 -1.06 6.00 -14.16
C ILE A 225 -1.45 4.61 -13.64
N SER A 226 -2.47 3.98 -14.22
CA SER A 226 -2.90 2.63 -13.87
C SER A 226 -1.79 1.61 -14.09
N ASN A 227 -1.07 1.71 -15.21
CA ASN A 227 0.05 0.83 -15.53
C ASN A 227 1.23 1.05 -14.58
N ILE A 228 1.63 2.30 -14.32
CA ILE A 228 2.70 2.68 -13.39
C ILE A 228 2.42 2.10 -12.00
N LEU A 229 1.20 2.29 -11.53
CA LEU A 229 0.81 1.84 -10.21
C LEU A 229 0.39 0.35 -10.20
N GLY A 230 0.19 -0.29 -11.36
CA GLY A 230 -0.26 -1.68 -11.46
C GLY A 230 -1.65 -1.88 -10.84
N HIS A 231 -2.62 -1.06 -11.26
CA HIS A 231 -4.03 -1.25 -10.90
C HIS A 231 -4.65 -2.36 -11.75
N ASP A 232 -5.50 -3.18 -11.12
CA ASP A 232 -6.19 -4.28 -11.79
C ASP A 232 -7.38 -3.75 -12.60
N THR A 233 -7.13 -3.34 -13.85
CA THR A 233 -8.19 -3.30 -14.86
C THR A 233 -8.00 -4.48 -15.81
N PRO A 234 -9.05 -5.31 -16.03
CA PRO A 234 -8.94 -6.46 -16.91
C PRO A 234 -8.79 -6.01 -18.36
N LYS A 235 -7.83 -6.57 -19.07
CA LYS A 235 -7.56 -6.45 -20.51
C LYS A 235 -6.58 -5.34 -20.91
N THR A 236 -5.28 -5.62 -20.75
CA THR A 236 -4.30 -5.41 -21.84
C THR A 236 -2.93 -5.93 -21.47
N THR A 237 -2.61 -7.12 -21.88
CA THR A 237 -1.30 -7.78 -21.77
C THR A 237 -0.25 -7.18 -22.73
N ILE A 238 -0.49 -6.03 -23.37
CA ILE A 238 0.34 -5.54 -24.48
C ILE A 238 1.05 -4.20 -24.18
N ALA A 239 0.82 -3.56 -23.02
CA ALA A 239 1.41 -2.25 -22.72
C ALA A 239 2.70 -2.28 -21.87
N TYR A 240 3.32 -3.44 -21.66
CA TYR A 240 4.50 -3.56 -20.81
C TYR A 240 5.79 -2.94 -21.40
N THR A 241 5.77 -2.43 -22.62
CA THR A 241 6.94 -1.86 -23.26
C THR A 241 7.08 -0.35 -23.17
N LYS A 242 6.12 0.36 -22.55
CA LYS A 242 6.19 1.83 -22.45
C LYS A 242 5.64 2.35 -21.10
N VAL A 243 6.32 1.99 -20.03
CA VAL A 243 6.29 2.87 -18.84
C VAL A 243 6.99 4.16 -19.26
N ASP A 244 6.29 5.29 -19.24
CA ASP A 244 6.91 6.58 -19.53
C ASP A 244 7.84 6.96 -18.35
N ILE A 245 9.03 6.31 -18.35
CA ILE A 245 10.10 6.58 -17.38
C ILE A 245 10.49 8.05 -17.36
N PRO A 246 10.55 8.78 -18.50
CA PRO A 246 10.70 10.24 -18.50
C PRO A 246 9.60 11.00 -17.73
N ALA A 247 8.33 10.61 -17.85
CA ALA A 247 7.24 11.26 -17.08
C ALA A 247 7.37 11.00 -15.59
N LEU A 248 7.65 9.76 -15.17
CA LEU A 248 7.93 9.42 -13.77
C LEU A 248 9.13 10.17 -13.20
N ARG A 249 10.21 10.30 -13.99
CA ARG A 249 11.39 11.07 -13.58
C ARG A 249 11.06 12.54 -13.40
N ARG A 250 10.27 13.16 -14.29
CA ARG A 250 9.84 14.56 -14.14
C ARG A 250 9.03 14.78 -12.86
N CYS A 251 8.09 13.90 -12.57
CA CYS A 251 7.28 13.99 -11.34
C CYS A 251 8.11 13.80 -10.07
N ALA A 252 9.10 12.90 -10.09
CA ALA A 252 9.97 12.65 -8.95
C ALA A 252 11.01 13.77 -8.76
N LEU A 253 11.51 14.37 -9.86
CA LEU A 253 12.41 15.51 -9.83
C LEU A 253 11.72 16.74 -9.21
N SER A 254 10.42 16.94 -9.43
CA SER A 254 9.67 18.01 -8.78
C SER A 254 9.62 17.88 -7.25
N TYR A 255 9.75 16.67 -6.71
CA TYR A 255 9.82 16.39 -5.27
C TYR A 255 11.23 16.49 -4.69
N GLY A 256 12.27 16.09 -5.45
CA GLY A 256 13.66 16.06 -5.00
C GLY A 256 14.44 17.34 -5.27
N GLU A 257 14.35 17.88 -6.47
CA GLU A 257 15.21 18.97 -6.91
C GLU A 257 14.81 20.35 -6.39
N ARG A 258 13.53 20.62 -6.12
CA ARG A 258 13.11 21.92 -5.54
C ARG A 258 13.68 22.23 -4.15
N ARG A 259 14.39 21.28 -3.51
CA ARG A 259 14.94 21.45 -2.15
C ARG A 259 16.45 21.33 -2.02
N ILE A 260 17.12 20.66 -2.95
CA ILE A 260 18.59 20.66 -2.97
C ILE A 260 19.13 22.05 -3.30
N CYS A 261 18.36 22.90 -4.03
CA CYS A 261 18.72 24.27 -4.35
C CYS A 261 18.44 25.30 -3.24
N ARG A 262 17.78 24.95 -2.13
CA ARG A 262 17.54 25.89 -1.03
C ARG A 262 18.54 25.79 0.12
N ASP A 263 19.32 24.73 0.22
CA ASP A 263 20.35 24.54 1.27
C ASP A 263 21.77 24.81 0.76
N GLY A 264 21.92 25.37 -0.44
CA GLY A 264 23.16 25.97 -0.93
C GLY A 264 23.43 27.31 -0.25
N GLY A 265 23.59 27.29 1.06
CA GLY A 265 24.13 28.39 1.82
C GLY A 265 25.53 28.75 1.30
N THR A 266 25.69 29.91 0.77
CA THR A 266 26.92 30.58 0.39
C THR A 266 27.97 30.36 1.48
N ILE A 267 29.01 29.60 1.18
CA ILE A 267 30.26 29.63 1.96
C ILE A 267 31.07 30.74 1.35
N THR A 268 31.17 31.86 2.07
CA THR A 268 32.23 32.87 1.90
C THR A 268 33.53 32.32 2.44
#